data_d3fcb911b0f3539e3eb6f2a42d9efff1
#
_entry.id   d3fcb911b0f3539e3eb6f2a42d9efff1
#
_cell.length_a   1.000
_cell.length_b   1.000
_cell.length_c   1.000
_cell.angle_alpha   90.00
_cell.angle_beta   90.00
_cell.angle_gamma   90.00
#
_symmetry.space_group_name_H-M   'P 1'
#
loop_
_entity.id
_entity.type
_entity.pdbx_description
1 polymer ?
#
loop_
_entity_poly.entity_id
_entity_poly.type
_entity_poly.pdbx_seq_one_letter_code
_entity_poly.pdbx_strand_id
1 'polypeptide(L)'
;MAKLVGATYGEALFELAVDEGKENELLDEVCALKELLSENPDFGSLMNHPKVLKEEKLKVLENVFDGRLSKELLGFLHLIVSKDRYGEIDSILDFFISEVKRVKGI
;
A
#
# COMPACT_ATOMS: atom_id res chain seq x y z
N MET A 1 -0.64 -2.11 -18.25
CA MET A 1 -1.48 -2.71 -17.23
C MET A 1 -1.17 -2.26 -15.82
N ALA A 2 0.12 -2.04 -15.52
CA ALA A 2 0.50 -1.52 -14.21
C ALA A 2 -0.20 -0.20 -13.86
N LYS A 3 -0.33 0.70 -14.83
CA LYS A 3 -1.02 1.98 -14.63
C LYS A 3 -2.48 1.81 -14.24
N LEU A 4 -3.15 0.85 -14.84
CA LEU A 4 -4.56 0.61 -14.56
C LEU A 4 -4.76 0.03 -13.16
N VAL A 5 -3.91 -0.92 -12.77
CA VAL A 5 -3.95 -1.51 -11.44
C VAL A 5 -3.62 -0.45 -10.39
N GLY A 6 -2.58 0.35 -10.65
CA GLY A 6 -2.19 1.43 -9.75
C GLY A 6 -3.32 2.43 -9.54
N ALA A 7 -3.97 2.84 -10.62
CA ALA A 7 -5.08 3.78 -10.54
C ALA A 7 -6.27 3.18 -9.79
N THR A 8 -6.61 1.93 -10.09
CA THR A 8 -7.77 1.27 -9.47
C THR A 8 -7.61 1.17 -7.95
N TYR A 9 -6.48 0.65 -7.50
CA TYR A 9 -6.26 0.47 -6.08
C TYR A 9 -5.85 1.75 -5.37
N GLY A 10 -5.07 2.60 -6.04
CA GLY A 10 -4.68 3.88 -5.48
C GLY A 10 -5.86 4.81 -5.27
N GLU A 11 -6.82 4.80 -6.20
CA GLU A 11 -8.04 5.57 -6.07
C GLU A 11 -8.90 5.04 -4.93
N ALA A 12 -8.97 3.71 -4.76
CA ALA A 12 -9.72 3.12 -3.66
C ALA A 12 -9.16 3.57 -2.31
N LEU A 13 -7.84 3.62 -2.18
CA LEU A 13 -7.21 4.11 -0.95
C LEU A 13 -7.51 5.60 -0.76
N PHE A 14 -7.47 6.38 -1.85
CA PHE A 14 -7.78 7.80 -1.79
C PHE A 14 -9.21 8.03 -1.30
N GLU A 15 -10.17 7.29 -1.85
CA GLU A 15 -11.56 7.41 -1.43
C GLU A 15 -11.74 7.04 0.04
N LEU A 16 -11.05 6.01 0.50
CA LEU A 16 -11.07 5.63 1.91
C LEU A 16 -10.53 6.77 2.77
N ALA A 17 -9.43 7.38 2.36
CA ALA A 17 -8.83 8.50 3.08
C ALA A 17 -9.79 9.67 3.19
N VAL A 18 -10.48 10.00 2.09
CA VAL A 18 -11.46 11.09 2.08
C VAL A 18 -12.64 10.77 3.01
N ASP A 19 -13.17 9.55 2.89
CA ASP A 19 -14.31 9.12 3.70
C ASP A 19 -14.00 9.17 5.20
N GLU A 20 -12.76 8.86 5.57
CA GLU A 20 -12.33 8.86 6.96
C GLU A 20 -11.78 10.20 7.43
N GLY A 21 -11.63 11.16 6.54
CA GLY A 21 -11.02 12.44 6.86
C GLY A 21 -9.55 12.33 7.23
N LYS A 22 -8.84 11.37 6.65
CA LYS A 22 -7.45 11.06 7.01
C LYS A 22 -6.46 11.24 5.85
N GLU A 23 -6.76 12.13 4.92
CA GLU A 23 -5.91 12.32 3.74
C GLU A 23 -4.47 12.65 4.10
N ASN A 24 -4.28 13.60 5.03
CA ASN A 24 -2.94 14.02 5.43
C ASN A 24 -2.21 12.91 6.19
N GLU A 25 -2.91 12.25 7.09
CA GLU A 25 -2.34 11.19 7.90
C GLU A 25 -1.91 10.01 7.05
N LEU A 26 -2.77 9.59 6.13
CA LEU A 26 -2.46 8.48 5.23
C LEU A 26 -1.38 8.88 4.22
N LEU A 27 -1.35 10.13 3.77
CA LEU A 27 -0.27 10.58 2.91
C LEU A 27 1.08 10.42 3.59
N ASP A 28 1.18 10.87 4.84
CA ASP A 28 2.43 10.74 5.60
C ASP A 28 2.81 9.29 5.80
N GLU A 29 1.84 8.43 6.12
CA GLU A 29 2.09 7.00 6.29
C GLU A 29 2.55 6.34 5.00
N VAL A 30 1.90 6.66 3.89
CA VAL A 30 2.24 6.07 2.60
C VAL A 30 3.64 6.50 2.17
N CYS A 31 4.00 7.76 2.37
CA CYS A 31 5.34 8.23 2.05
C CYS A 31 6.40 7.50 2.90
N ALA A 32 6.14 7.34 4.18
CA ALA A 32 7.04 6.61 5.07
C ALA A 32 7.12 5.13 4.68
N LEU A 33 6.01 4.54 4.30
CA LEU A 33 5.96 3.15 3.87
C LEU A 33 6.79 2.95 2.60
N LYS A 34 6.67 3.84 1.62
CA LYS A 34 7.46 3.75 0.40
C LYS A 34 8.95 3.76 0.70
N GLU A 35 9.37 4.66 1.57
CA GLU A 35 10.76 4.74 1.96
C GLU A 35 11.22 3.46 2.64
N LEU A 36 10.42 2.95 3.57
CA LEU A 36 10.71 1.71 4.27
C LEU A 36 10.83 0.52 3.32
N LEU A 37 9.92 0.42 2.35
CA LEU A 37 9.94 -0.66 1.37
C LEU A 37 11.18 -0.59 0.48
N SER A 38 11.62 0.63 0.12
CA SER A 38 12.81 0.79 -0.70
C SER A 38 14.08 0.40 0.05
N GLU A 39 14.08 0.56 1.37
CA GLU A 39 15.21 0.19 2.21
C GLU A 39 15.24 -1.30 2.56
N ASN A 40 14.14 -2.01 2.30
CA ASN A 40 13.99 -3.42 2.65
C ASN A 40 13.51 -4.23 1.45
N PRO A 41 14.34 -4.36 0.40
CA PRO A 41 13.92 -5.04 -0.82
C PRO A 41 13.59 -6.53 -0.62
N ASP A 42 14.13 -7.14 0.42
CA ASP A 42 13.83 -8.54 0.72
C ASP A 42 12.36 -8.76 1.05
N PHE A 43 11.71 -7.77 1.67
CA PHE A 43 10.28 -7.85 1.96
C PHE A 43 9.48 -7.95 0.67
N GLY A 44 9.81 -7.11 -0.31
CA GLY A 44 9.16 -7.15 -1.62
C GLY A 44 9.37 -8.48 -2.34
N SER A 45 10.60 -9.01 -2.26
CA SER A 45 10.91 -10.31 -2.85
C SER A 45 10.05 -11.41 -2.24
N LEU A 46 9.84 -11.36 -0.93
CA LEU A 46 9.00 -12.33 -0.24
C LEU A 46 7.54 -12.20 -0.68
N MET A 47 7.02 -10.97 -0.73
CA MET A 47 5.63 -10.72 -1.11
C MET A 47 5.36 -11.11 -2.56
N ASN A 48 6.37 -11.06 -3.42
CA ASN A 48 6.23 -11.41 -4.84
C ASN A 48 6.66 -12.84 -5.14
N HIS A 49 7.09 -13.61 -4.13
CA HIS A 49 7.63 -14.94 -4.36
C HIS A 49 6.49 -15.92 -4.67
N PRO A 50 6.50 -16.55 -5.85
CA PRO A 50 5.38 -17.41 -6.27
C PRO A 50 5.25 -18.71 -5.48
N LYS A 51 6.30 -19.13 -4.81
CA LYS A 51 6.28 -20.38 -4.04
C LYS A 51 5.92 -20.20 -2.57
N VAL A 52 5.86 -18.95 -2.09
CA VAL A 52 5.44 -18.69 -0.72
C VAL A 52 3.92 -18.61 -0.70
N LEU A 53 3.31 -19.34 0.22
CA LEU A 53 1.85 -19.36 0.32
C LEU A 53 1.31 -18.00 0.73
N LYS A 54 0.15 -17.67 0.19
CA LYS A 54 -0.52 -16.39 0.51
C LYS A 54 -0.71 -16.22 2.01
N GLU A 55 -1.10 -17.27 2.70
CA GLU A 55 -1.30 -17.22 4.15
C GLU A 55 -0.03 -16.84 4.89
N GLU A 56 1.11 -17.33 4.42
CA GLU A 56 2.40 -17.00 5.03
C GLU A 56 2.77 -15.55 4.76
N LYS A 57 2.50 -15.06 3.53
CA LYS A 57 2.73 -13.67 3.19
C LYS A 57 1.92 -12.75 4.09
N LEU A 58 0.66 -13.07 4.32
CA LEU A 58 -0.21 -12.26 5.15
C LEU A 58 0.24 -12.26 6.60
N LYS A 59 0.74 -13.38 7.10
CA LYS A 59 1.28 -13.45 8.46
C LYS A 59 2.51 -12.56 8.61
N VAL A 60 3.41 -12.61 7.61
CA VAL A 60 4.61 -11.77 7.64
C VAL A 60 4.21 -10.30 7.60
N LEU A 61 3.25 -9.95 6.75
CA LEU A 61 2.76 -8.58 6.64
C LEU A 61 2.26 -8.08 7.98
N GLU A 62 1.43 -8.87 8.66
CA GLU A 62 0.91 -8.51 9.97
C GLU A 62 2.01 -8.41 11.01
N ASN A 63 2.92 -9.38 11.04
CA ASN A 63 4.02 -9.37 12.02
C ASN A 63 4.92 -8.16 11.87
N VAL A 64 5.18 -7.74 10.65
CA VAL A 64 6.07 -6.60 10.39
C VAL A 64 5.38 -5.28 10.73
N PHE A 65 4.11 -5.14 10.38
CA PHE A 65 3.44 -3.84 10.43
C PHE A 65 2.38 -3.68 11.52
N ASP A 66 2.05 -4.74 12.24
CA ASP A 66 1.05 -4.64 13.32
C ASP A 66 1.53 -3.62 14.36
N GLY A 67 0.67 -2.66 14.66
CA GLY A 67 1.00 -1.59 15.58
C GLY A 67 1.90 -0.51 15.01
N ARG A 68 2.32 -0.63 13.76
CA ARG A 68 3.19 0.35 13.10
C ARG A 68 2.49 1.13 12.01
N LEU A 69 1.40 0.59 11.47
CA LEU A 69 0.58 1.27 10.48
C LEU A 69 -0.84 1.40 11.01
N SER A 70 -1.56 2.37 10.48
CA SER A 70 -2.98 2.50 10.78
C SER A 70 -3.73 1.27 10.27
N LYS A 71 -4.90 1.02 10.83
CA LYS A 71 -5.77 -0.07 10.38
C LYS A 71 -6.10 0.05 8.91
N GLU A 72 -6.33 1.29 8.46
CA GLU A 72 -6.68 1.57 7.07
C GLU A 72 -5.58 1.12 6.12
N LEU A 73 -4.34 1.52 6.41
CA LEU A 73 -3.24 1.18 5.52
C LEU A 73 -2.86 -0.29 5.62
N LEU A 74 -2.85 -0.86 6.82
CA LEU A 74 -2.55 -2.28 6.99
C LEU A 74 -3.60 -3.14 6.27
N GLY A 75 -4.89 -2.81 6.44
CA GLY A 75 -5.98 -3.50 5.76
C GLY A 75 -5.86 -3.39 4.24
N PHE A 76 -5.43 -2.22 3.76
CA PHE A 76 -5.21 -2.02 2.34
C PHE A 76 -4.09 -2.92 1.80
N LEU A 77 -2.96 -2.99 2.51
CA LEU A 77 -1.86 -3.88 2.12
C LEU A 77 -2.29 -5.34 2.14
N HIS A 78 -3.09 -5.72 3.14
CA HIS A 78 -3.65 -7.07 3.22
C HIS A 78 -4.48 -7.38 1.97
N LEU A 79 -5.30 -6.43 1.55
CA LEU A 79 -6.10 -6.58 0.34
C LEU A 79 -5.21 -6.75 -0.90
N ILE A 80 -4.19 -5.93 -1.05
CA ILE A 80 -3.29 -5.97 -2.20
C ILE A 80 -2.59 -7.34 -2.29
N VAL A 81 -2.09 -7.83 -1.17
CA VAL A 81 -1.45 -9.15 -1.12
C VAL A 81 -2.47 -10.25 -1.42
N SER A 82 -3.67 -10.16 -0.85
CA SER A 82 -4.74 -11.14 -1.07
C SER A 82 -5.15 -11.23 -2.52
N LYS A 83 -5.09 -10.13 -3.25
CA LYS A 83 -5.45 -10.08 -4.67
C LYS A 83 -4.28 -10.36 -5.60
N ASP A 84 -3.13 -10.70 -5.05
CA ASP A 84 -1.91 -10.97 -5.82
C ASP A 84 -1.48 -9.77 -6.67
N ARG A 85 -1.62 -8.57 -6.10
CA ARG A 85 -1.27 -7.32 -6.79
C ARG A 85 -0.08 -6.60 -6.16
N TYR A 86 0.63 -7.27 -5.26
CA TYR A 86 1.78 -6.63 -4.60
C TYR A 86 2.86 -6.18 -5.59
N GLY A 87 2.98 -6.87 -6.73
CA GLY A 87 3.92 -6.44 -7.77
C GLY A 87 3.70 -5.03 -8.28
N GLU A 88 2.50 -4.48 -8.07
CA GLU A 88 2.14 -3.13 -8.50
C GLU A 88 2.13 -2.13 -7.34
N ILE A 89 2.72 -2.50 -6.20
CA ILE A 89 2.61 -1.67 -4.99
C ILE A 89 3.16 -0.24 -5.20
N ASP A 90 4.27 -0.10 -5.91
CA ASP A 90 4.84 1.22 -6.17
C ASP A 90 3.89 2.10 -6.97
N SER A 91 3.29 1.55 -8.03
CA SER A 91 2.32 2.28 -8.86
C SER A 91 1.09 2.67 -8.04
N ILE A 92 0.63 1.76 -7.18
CA ILE A 92 -0.54 2.00 -6.33
C ILE A 92 -0.28 3.14 -5.36
N LEU A 93 0.85 3.09 -4.66
CA LEU A 93 1.19 4.10 -3.67
C LEU A 93 1.49 5.45 -4.33
N ASP A 94 2.16 5.43 -5.48
CA ASP A 94 2.44 6.66 -6.23
C ASP A 94 1.16 7.33 -6.70
N PHE A 95 0.20 6.55 -7.17
CA PHE A 95 -1.08 7.10 -7.60
C PHE A 95 -1.80 7.78 -6.42
N PHE A 96 -1.83 7.11 -5.27
CA PHE A 96 -2.44 7.68 -4.07
C PHE A 96 -1.78 9.02 -3.70
N ILE A 97 -0.46 9.04 -3.67
CA ILE A 97 0.29 10.27 -3.32
C ILE A 97 -0.05 11.38 -4.29
N SER A 98 -0.06 11.08 -5.59
CA SER A 98 -0.37 12.07 -6.63
C SER A 98 -1.79 12.62 -6.48
N GLU A 99 -2.76 11.74 -6.17
CA GLU A 99 -4.16 12.17 -6.02
C GLU A 99 -4.33 13.09 -4.82
N VAL A 100 -3.72 12.77 -3.67
CA VAL A 100 -3.83 13.62 -2.50
C VAL A 100 -3.22 14.99 -2.78
N LYS A 101 -2.04 15.01 -3.40
CA LYS A 101 -1.37 16.28 -3.73
C LYS A 101 -2.18 17.10 -4.74
N ARG A 102 -2.74 16.43 -5.74
CA ARG A 102 -3.55 17.10 -6.76
C ARG A 102 -4.77 17.78 -6.14
N VAL A 103 -5.49 17.06 -5.29
CA VAL A 103 -6.72 17.57 -4.68
C VAL A 103 -6.43 18.67 -3.67
N LYS A 104 -5.30 18.57 -2.95
CA LYS A 104 -4.93 19.58 -1.95
C LYS A 104 -4.14 20.74 -2.53
N GLY A 105 -3.82 20.70 -3.80
CA GLY A 105 -3.10 21.79 -4.45
C GLY A 105 -1.62 21.88 -4.09
N ILE A 106 -1.03 20.75 -3.73
CA ILE A 106 0.39 20.71 -3.35
C ILE A 106 1.28 20.42 -4.56
#